data_fbd715f52e32b6cd28ae77e19d3bbc1b
#
_entry.id   fbd715f52e32b6cd28ae77e19d3bbc1b
#
_cell.length_a   1.000
_cell.length_b   1.000
_cell.length_c   1.000
_cell.angle_alpha   90.00
_cell.angle_beta   90.00
_cell.angle_gamma   90.00
#
_symmetry.space_group_name_H-M   'P 1'
#
loop_
_entity.id
_entity.type
_entity.pdbx_description
1 polymer ?
#
loop_
_entity_poly.entity_id
_entity_poly.type
_entity_poly.pdbx_seq_one_letter_code
_entity_poly.pdbx_strand_id
1 'polypeptide(L)'
;MSDEARTAEQLAQDYTAMGHSVDLINGVIDGSQMADESAEDRQGAVDRNVEHLELMVAKTDWGSEDMTAANSAITAGKAYTAS
;
A
#
# COMPACT_ATOMS: atom_id res chain seq x y z
N MET A 1 -14.72 13.36 17.99
CA MET A 1 -14.86 12.98 17.60
C MET A 1 -15.04 12.64 16.72
N SER A 2 -14.78 12.56 16.26
CA SER A 2 -15.26 12.33 15.36
C SER A 2 -15.17 11.10 14.79
N ASP A 3 -15.92 10.24 14.94
CA ASP A 3 -15.99 8.96 14.34
C ASP A 3 -16.88 8.97 13.13
N GLU A 4 -16.92 10.09 12.47
CA GLU A 4 -17.71 10.17 11.25
C GLU A 4 -17.10 9.31 10.17
N ALA A 5 -17.94 8.58 9.46
CA ALA A 5 -17.49 7.83 8.30
C ALA A 5 -16.95 8.78 7.24
N ARG A 6 -15.95 8.33 6.50
CA ARG A 6 -15.42 9.13 5.41
C ARG A 6 -16.48 9.31 4.33
N THR A 7 -16.43 10.46 3.66
CA THR A 7 -17.32 10.70 2.53
C THR A 7 -16.95 9.79 1.36
N ALA A 8 -17.86 9.67 0.38
CA ALA A 8 -17.56 8.88 -0.81
C ALA A 8 -16.31 9.40 -1.54
N GLU A 9 -16.13 10.73 -1.55
CA GLU A 9 -14.96 11.33 -2.17
C GLU A 9 -13.68 10.96 -1.43
N GLN A 10 -13.72 11.00 -0.09
CA GLN A 10 -12.57 10.62 0.72
C GLN A 10 -12.23 9.15 0.54
N LEU A 11 -13.25 8.28 0.49
CA LEU A 11 -13.03 6.86 0.25
C LEU A 11 -12.37 6.63 -1.10
N ALA A 12 -12.83 7.33 -2.14
CA ALA A 12 -12.25 7.19 -3.48
C ALA A 12 -10.80 7.65 -3.50
N GLN A 13 -10.49 8.77 -2.83
CA GLN A 13 -9.13 9.27 -2.76
C GLN A 13 -8.21 8.31 -2.01
N ASP A 14 -8.70 7.77 -0.89
CA ASP A 14 -7.92 6.84 -0.09
C ASP A 14 -7.69 5.53 -0.85
N TYR A 15 -8.70 5.07 -1.59
CA TYR A 15 -8.54 3.86 -2.38
C TYR A 15 -7.52 4.06 -3.51
N THR A 16 -7.54 5.24 -4.14
CA THR A 16 -6.53 5.58 -5.15
C THR A 16 -5.13 5.60 -4.56
N ALA A 17 -4.99 6.19 -3.36
CA ALA A 17 -3.70 6.23 -2.68
C ALA A 17 -3.21 4.82 -2.34
N MET A 18 -4.12 3.92 -1.95
CA MET A 18 -3.77 2.52 -1.73
C MET A 18 -3.25 1.88 -3.00
N GLY A 19 -3.89 2.18 -4.14
CA GLY A 19 -3.44 1.66 -5.43
C GLY A 19 -2.01 2.08 -5.75
N HIS A 20 -1.67 3.33 -5.44
CA HIS A 20 -0.30 3.81 -5.64
C HIS A 20 0.69 3.03 -4.77
N SER A 21 0.32 2.74 -3.51
CA SER A 21 1.18 1.96 -2.63
C SER A 21 1.34 0.52 -3.14
N VAL A 22 0.26 -0.08 -3.62
CA VAL A 22 0.31 -1.42 -4.22
C VAL A 22 1.26 -1.42 -5.42
N ASP A 23 1.12 -0.43 -6.29
CA ASP A 23 1.95 -0.35 -7.50
C ASP A 23 3.41 -0.15 -7.14
N LEU A 24 3.70 0.67 -6.13
CA LEU A 24 5.08 0.90 -5.73
C LEU A 24 5.70 -0.37 -5.15
N ILE A 25 5.00 -1.05 -4.26
CA ILE A 25 5.51 -2.29 -3.67
C ILE A 25 5.80 -3.31 -4.78
N ASN A 26 4.84 -3.53 -5.66
CA ASN A 26 5.00 -4.50 -6.74
C ASN A 26 6.11 -4.09 -7.70
N GLY A 27 6.22 -2.80 -8.00
CA GLY A 27 7.24 -2.29 -8.90
C GLY A 27 8.64 -2.41 -8.32
N VAL A 28 8.81 -2.16 -7.02
CA VAL A 28 10.11 -2.34 -6.38
C VAL A 28 10.51 -3.82 -6.38
N ILE A 29 9.53 -4.70 -6.08
CA ILE A 29 9.80 -6.14 -6.03
C ILE A 29 10.19 -6.66 -7.42
N ASP A 30 9.50 -6.22 -8.48
CA ASP A 30 9.77 -6.75 -9.83
C ASP A 30 10.88 -5.98 -10.55
N GLY A 31 11.42 -4.92 -9.93
CA GLY A 31 12.53 -4.18 -10.50
C GLY A 31 12.14 -3.07 -11.47
N SER A 32 10.86 -2.79 -11.64
CA SER A 32 10.42 -1.73 -12.56
C SER A 32 10.42 -0.35 -11.91
N GLN A 33 10.49 -0.26 -10.58
CA GLN A 33 10.56 1.02 -9.89
C GLN A 33 11.75 1.02 -8.94
N MET A 34 12.36 2.18 -8.79
CA MET A 34 13.49 2.40 -7.88
C MET A 34 14.68 1.48 -8.18
N ALA A 35 14.81 1.05 -9.45
CA ALA A 35 15.88 0.11 -9.83
C ALA A 35 17.27 0.68 -9.56
N ASP A 36 17.41 2.01 -9.63
CA ASP A 36 18.70 2.67 -9.43
C ASP A 36 18.94 3.08 -7.97
N GLU A 37 18.00 2.81 -7.10
CA GLU A 37 18.12 3.18 -5.69
C GLU A 37 18.86 2.09 -4.92
N SER A 38 19.42 2.46 -3.77
CA SER A 38 20.11 1.49 -2.92
C SER A 38 19.13 0.45 -2.38
N ALA A 39 19.68 -0.68 -1.94
CA ALA A 39 18.85 -1.71 -1.29
C ALA A 39 18.16 -1.15 -0.06
N GLU A 40 18.85 -0.31 0.70
CA GLU A 40 18.26 0.31 1.90
C GLU A 40 17.07 1.19 1.53
N ASP A 41 17.20 2.00 0.49
CA ASP A 41 16.11 2.87 0.05
C ASP A 41 14.93 2.07 -0.46
N ARG A 42 15.19 1.01 -1.23
CA ARG A 42 14.12 0.15 -1.74
C ARG A 42 13.39 -0.54 -0.61
N GLN A 43 14.15 -1.06 0.36
CA GLN A 43 13.53 -1.73 1.51
C GLN A 43 12.68 -0.77 2.31
N GLY A 44 13.19 0.45 2.56
CA GLY A 44 12.44 1.45 3.30
C GLY A 44 11.17 1.85 2.59
N ALA A 45 11.21 1.98 1.26
CA ALA A 45 10.01 2.34 0.49
C ALA A 45 8.95 1.24 0.60
N VAL A 46 9.36 -0.03 0.47
CA VAL A 46 8.42 -1.14 0.61
C VAL A 46 7.84 -1.17 2.03
N ASP A 47 8.69 -1.03 3.04
CA ASP A 47 8.24 -1.12 4.43
C ASP A 47 7.22 -0.02 4.75
N ARG A 48 7.47 1.21 4.31
CA ARG A 48 6.55 2.33 4.57
C ARG A 48 5.22 2.12 3.87
N ASN A 49 5.26 1.60 2.66
CA ASN A 49 4.02 1.38 1.91
C ASN A 49 3.24 0.19 2.42
N VAL A 50 3.92 -0.85 2.91
CA VAL A 50 3.26 -1.96 3.60
C VAL A 50 2.52 -1.43 4.84
N GLU A 51 3.19 -0.59 5.63
CA GLU A 51 2.56 -0.01 6.83
C GLU A 51 1.33 0.80 6.46
N HIS A 52 1.43 1.63 5.41
CA HIS A 52 0.30 2.42 4.93
C HIS A 52 -0.87 1.52 4.54
N LEU A 53 -0.60 0.45 3.80
CA LEU A 53 -1.66 -0.47 3.39
C LEU A 53 -2.28 -1.18 4.58
N GLU A 54 -1.46 -1.58 5.55
CA GLU A 54 -2.00 -2.24 6.76
C GLU A 54 -2.94 -1.31 7.52
N LEU A 55 -2.60 -0.04 7.64
CA LEU A 55 -3.47 0.93 8.29
C LEU A 55 -4.76 1.11 7.51
N MET A 56 -4.68 1.12 6.18
CA MET A 56 -5.85 1.32 5.34
C MET A 56 -6.79 0.13 5.36
N VAL A 57 -6.26 -1.11 5.20
CA VAL A 57 -7.13 -2.28 5.17
C VAL A 57 -7.78 -2.55 6.53
N ALA A 58 -7.20 -2.02 7.61
CA ALA A 58 -7.78 -2.17 8.94
C ALA A 58 -9.05 -1.34 9.12
N LYS A 59 -9.28 -0.35 8.28
CA LYS A 59 -10.51 0.46 8.36
C LYS A 59 -11.70 -0.38 7.89
N THR A 60 -12.86 -0.11 8.46
CA THR A 60 -14.04 -0.95 8.23
C THR A 60 -15.10 -0.28 7.37
N ASP A 61 -14.85 0.90 6.84
CA ASP A 61 -15.83 1.68 6.10
C ASP A 61 -15.64 1.64 4.59
N TRP A 62 -14.92 0.64 4.07
CA TRP A 62 -14.65 0.53 2.63
C TRP A 62 -15.87 0.11 1.82
N GLY A 63 -16.88 -0.48 2.46
CA GLY A 63 -18.04 -0.95 1.75
C GLY A 63 -17.72 -2.12 0.85
N SER A 64 -17.98 -1.97 -0.45
CA SER A 64 -17.77 -3.05 -1.41
C SER A 64 -16.42 -2.95 -2.14
N GLU A 65 -15.53 -2.05 -1.70
CA GLU A 65 -14.23 -1.94 -2.36
C GLU A 65 -13.42 -3.23 -2.18
N ASP A 66 -12.68 -3.57 -3.23
CA ASP A 66 -11.92 -4.82 -3.25
C ASP A 66 -10.54 -4.59 -2.61
N MET A 67 -10.26 -5.31 -1.54
CA MET A 67 -9.00 -5.21 -0.81
C MET A 67 -7.99 -6.29 -1.22
N THR A 68 -8.32 -7.10 -2.22
CA THR A 68 -7.46 -8.24 -2.61
C THR A 68 -6.06 -7.79 -3.01
N ALA A 69 -5.98 -6.77 -3.88
CA ALA A 69 -4.68 -6.29 -4.34
C ALA A 69 -3.84 -5.73 -3.19
N ALA A 70 -4.49 -4.98 -2.28
CA ALA A 70 -3.80 -4.43 -1.12
C ALA A 70 -3.27 -5.53 -0.22
N ASN A 71 -4.08 -6.54 0.06
CA ASN A 71 -3.67 -7.65 0.91
C ASN A 71 -2.54 -8.45 0.27
N SER A 72 -2.59 -8.66 -1.05
CA SER A 72 -1.52 -9.35 -1.76
C SER A 72 -0.22 -8.56 -1.70
N ALA A 73 -0.28 -7.24 -1.87
CA ALA A 73 0.90 -6.39 -1.79
C ALA A 73 1.49 -6.38 -0.38
N ILE A 74 0.65 -6.38 0.64
CA ILE A 74 1.13 -6.47 2.02
C ILE A 74 1.92 -7.75 2.21
N THR A 75 1.37 -8.88 1.77
CA THR A 75 2.04 -10.17 1.91
C THR A 75 3.37 -10.18 1.17
N ALA A 76 3.37 -9.71 -0.08
CA ALA A 76 4.58 -9.68 -0.88
C ALA A 76 5.62 -8.73 -0.29
N GLY A 77 5.17 -7.57 0.19
CA GLY A 77 6.07 -6.59 0.79
C GLY A 77 6.71 -7.09 2.07
N LYS A 78 5.95 -7.80 2.89
CA LYS A 78 6.51 -8.36 4.13
C LYS A 78 7.54 -9.45 3.85
N ALA A 79 7.39 -10.15 2.74
CA ALA A 79 8.35 -11.19 2.35
C ALA A 79 9.56 -10.64 1.61
N TYR A 80 9.53 -9.35 1.22
CA TYR A 80 10.58 -8.75 0.42
C TYR A 80 11.79 -8.41 1.27
N THR A 81 12.97 -8.80 0.80
CA THR A 81 14.25 -8.38 1.37
C THR A 81 15.10 -7.85 0.23
N ALA A 82 15.43 -6.57 0.29
CA ALA A 82 16.24 -5.94 -0.76
C ALA A 82 17.66 -6.45 -0.71
N SER A 83 18.29 -6.56 -1.86
CA SER A 83 19.67 -7.04 -1.96
C SER A 83 20.53 -6.08 -2.76
#